data_3b2c7d6b3e8dca90068218549325572d
#
_entry.id   3b2c7d6b3e8dca90068218549325572d
#
_cell.length_a   1.000
_cell.length_b   1.000
_cell.length_c   1.000
_cell.angle_alpha   90.00
_cell.angle_beta   90.00
_cell.angle_gamma   90.00
#
_symmetry.space_group_name_H-M   'P 1'
#
loop_
_entity.id
_entity.type
_entity.pdbx_description
1 polymer ?
#
loop_
_entity_poly.entity_id
_entity_poly.type
_entity_poly.pdbx_seq_one_letter_code
_entity_poly.pdbx_strand_id
1 'polypeptide(L)'
;MPSLAELTKSLSIAFENGDYAACEKLLPPIKIELIKNNLLIPDLSIQNDIYLNDLMITKRILEVGALASIQTFNFDSFENYFNQLKPYYFSNNHKLSESDKKSKLISLYLLNLLSQNNTTKFHSELQYLDKHIKNLEDDSLLSYPIKLDRWLMEGSYQKAWDLLQSGSQNISEFDSFTDILKSAIRDEIAKNTELSYDFLPLSNIKALLFFNNEKETEKFALERNWPIVNSKVYFNNQSKEKDDYEDEMMHEEDQKTNIIEKAMDYAISIENIV
;
A
#
# COMPACT_ATOMS: atom_id res chain seq x y z
N MET A 1 5.88 28.31 28.83
CA MET A 1 5.80 27.18 27.87
C MET A 1 7.16 26.50 27.88
N PRO A 2 7.23 25.16 27.87
CA PRO A 2 8.52 24.46 27.83
C PRO A 2 9.29 24.88 26.58
N SER A 3 10.60 25.06 26.69
CA SER A 3 11.45 25.44 25.56
C SER A 3 11.48 24.32 24.51
N LEU A 4 11.70 24.65 23.22
CA LEU A 4 11.80 23.67 22.12
C LEU A 4 12.82 22.57 22.49
N ALA A 5 13.94 22.93 23.14
CA ALA A 5 14.98 22.00 23.56
C ALA A 5 14.51 21.01 24.64
N GLU A 6 13.62 21.42 25.54
CA GLU A 6 13.05 20.53 26.57
C GLU A 6 12.03 19.56 25.93
N LEU A 7 11.20 20.06 25.02
CA LEU A 7 10.24 19.25 24.28
C LEU A 7 10.93 18.20 23.39
N THR A 8 12.02 18.56 22.71
CA THR A 8 12.77 17.61 21.88
C THR A 8 13.47 16.53 22.70
N LYS A 9 13.99 16.88 23.89
CA LYS A 9 14.56 15.90 24.82
C LYS A 9 13.49 14.94 25.37
N SER A 10 12.33 15.46 25.77
CA SER A 10 11.23 14.61 26.23
C SER A 10 10.70 13.69 25.13
N LEU A 11 10.67 14.17 23.87
CA LEU A 11 10.29 13.35 22.72
C LEU A 11 11.29 12.21 22.47
N SER A 12 12.62 12.48 22.54
CA SER A 12 13.62 11.44 22.37
C SER A 12 13.56 10.38 23.46
N ILE A 13 13.37 10.78 24.71
CA ILE A 13 13.21 9.87 25.85
C ILE A 13 11.93 9.03 25.72
N ALA A 14 10.81 9.64 25.33
CA ALA A 14 9.56 8.92 25.11
C ALA A 14 9.67 7.90 23.96
N PHE A 15 10.38 8.24 22.90
CA PHE A 15 10.62 7.34 21.78
C PHE A 15 11.54 6.16 22.16
N GLU A 16 12.61 6.40 22.92
CA GLU A 16 13.52 5.35 23.45
C GLU A 16 12.80 4.40 24.40
N ASN A 17 11.87 4.91 25.21
CA ASN A 17 11.05 4.09 26.12
C ASN A 17 9.91 3.33 25.39
N GLY A 18 9.67 3.60 24.11
CA GLY A 18 8.60 2.96 23.36
C GLY A 18 7.19 3.54 23.61
N ASP A 19 7.08 4.69 24.31
CA ASP A 19 5.82 5.35 24.59
C ASP A 19 5.36 6.20 23.39
N TYR A 20 4.91 5.52 22.32
CA TYR A 20 4.48 6.18 21.07
C TYR A 20 3.25 7.09 21.27
N ALA A 21 2.35 6.74 22.19
CA ALA A 21 1.19 7.55 22.51
C ALA A 21 1.59 8.88 23.20
N ALA A 22 2.64 8.89 24.00
CA ALA A 22 3.19 10.12 24.57
C ALA A 22 3.89 10.96 23.48
N CYS A 23 4.58 10.33 22.54
CA CYS A 23 5.18 11.01 21.38
C CYS A 23 4.11 11.74 20.56
N GLU A 24 2.97 11.11 20.29
CA GLU A 24 1.87 11.71 19.52
C GLU A 24 1.30 12.97 20.19
N LYS A 25 1.23 12.99 21.53
CA LYS A 25 0.77 14.16 22.30
C LYS A 25 1.80 15.30 22.34
N LEU A 26 3.09 14.99 22.28
CA LEU A 26 4.18 15.99 22.30
C LEU A 26 4.43 16.62 20.92
N LEU A 27 4.09 15.94 19.84
CA LEU A 27 4.35 16.40 18.47
C LEU A 27 3.57 17.67 18.07
N PRO A 28 2.26 17.86 18.38
CA PRO A 28 1.52 19.07 18.02
C PRO A 28 2.13 20.36 18.59
N PRO A 29 2.47 20.48 19.89
CA PRO A 29 3.11 21.68 20.42
C PRO A 29 4.49 21.92 19.78
N ILE A 30 5.26 20.89 19.49
CA ILE A 30 6.54 21.01 18.80
C ILE A 30 6.35 21.57 17.38
N LYS A 31 5.36 21.07 16.63
CA LYS A 31 5.04 21.59 15.27
C LYS A 31 4.68 23.08 15.31
N ILE A 32 3.90 23.52 16.30
CA ILE A 32 3.54 24.93 16.45
C ILE A 32 4.78 25.80 16.65
N GLU A 33 5.72 25.35 17.48
CA GLU A 33 6.99 26.08 17.69
C GLU A 33 7.88 26.08 16.44
N LEU A 34 7.93 24.96 15.69
CA LEU A 34 8.66 24.88 14.41
C LEU A 34 8.06 25.82 13.34
N ILE A 35 6.73 25.97 13.31
CA ILE A 35 6.05 26.92 12.40
C ILE A 35 6.39 28.35 12.76
N LYS A 36 6.37 28.72 14.05
CA LYS A 36 6.71 30.07 14.53
C LYS A 36 8.14 30.48 14.15
N ASN A 37 9.04 29.50 14.14
CA ASN A 37 10.45 29.72 13.79
C ASN A 37 10.74 29.54 12.28
N ASN A 38 9.72 29.34 11.44
CA ASN A 38 9.85 29.06 10.00
C ASN A 38 10.81 27.88 9.67
N LEU A 39 10.86 26.88 10.55
CA LEU A 39 11.72 25.72 10.38
C LEU A 39 11.01 24.53 9.71
N LEU A 40 9.69 24.56 9.55
CA LEU A 40 8.93 23.43 8.99
C LEU A 40 9.14 23.28 7.48
N ILE A 41 9.33 24.39 6.77
CA ILE A 41 9.65 24.41 5.34
C ILE A 41 11.07 24.95 5.22
N PRO A 42 12.05 24.13 4.78
CA PRO A 42 13.43 24.58 4.69
C PRO A 42 13.58 25.66 3.60
N ASP A 43 14.08 26.81 3.99
CA ASP A 43 14.53 27.82 3.02
C ASP A 43 15.98 27.51 2.62
N LEU A 44 16.14 26.92 1.43
CA LEU A 44 17.42 26.46 0.90
C LEU A 44 18.33 27.61 0.44
N SER A 45 17.84 28.84 0.41
CA SER A 45 18.61 30.03 0.03
C SER A 45 19.51 30.53 1.18
N ILE A 46 19.22 30.17 2.42
CA ILE A 46 19.97 30.61 3.60
C ILE A 46 21.07 29.61 3.92
N GLN A 47 22.32 30.00 3.75
CA GLN A 47 23.52 29.18 4.05
C GLN A 47 24.13 29.54 5.42
N ASN A 48 23.35 29.59 6.49
CA ASN A 48 23.86 29.77 7.84
C ASN A 48 24.03 28.41 8.53
N ASP A 49 25.22 28.14 9.09
CA ASP A 49 25.49 26.87 9.80
C ASP A 49 24.58 26.65 11.01
N ILE A 50 24.16 27.72 11.69
CA ILE A 50 23.21 27.64 12.81
C ILE A 50 21.85 27.19 12.30
N TYR A 51 21.35 27.79 11.23
CA TYR A 51 20.09 27.43 10.60
C TYR A 51 20.10 26.01 10.05
N LEU A 52 21.22 25.54 9.48
CA LEU A 52 21.38 24.18 9.03
C LEU A 52 21.31 23.17 10.20
N ASN A 53 21.89 23.50 11.36
CA ASN A 53 21.78 22.65 12.56
C ASN A 53 20.32 22.57 13.05
N ASP A 54 19.60 23.69 13.06
CA ASP A 54 18.18 23.72 13.44
C ASP A 54 17.32 22.91 12.48
N LEU A 55 17.62 22.97 11.17
CA LEU A 55 16.98 22.12 10.16
C LEU A 55 17.28 20.63 10.36
N MET A 56 18.51 20.26 10.75
CA MET A 56 18.85 18.85 11.06
C MET A 56 18.09 18.35 12.29
N ILE A 57 17.92 19.18 13.30
CA ILE A 57 17.11 18.84 14.49
C ILE A 57 15.65 18.66 14.09
N THR A 58 15.11 19.59 13.30
CA THR A 58 13.73 19.51 12.80
C THR A 58 13.50 18.24 11.98
N LYS A 59 14.42 17.90 11.09
CA LYS A 59 14.39 16.64 10.33
C LYS A 59 14.29 15.43 11.25
N ARG A 60 15.15 15.34 12.29
CA ARG A 60 15.12 14.24 13.26
C ARG A 60 13.79 14.15 14.02
N ILE A 61 13.21 15.29 14.40
CA ILE A 61 11.90 15.34 15.06
C ILE A 61 10.81 14.78 14.14
N LEU A 62 10.81 15.18 12.87
CA LEU A 62 9.85 14.68 11.88
C LEU A 62 10.04 13.19 11.60
N GLU A 63 11.29 12.68 11.55
CA GLU A 63 11.60 11.25 11.41
C GLU A 63 11.07 10.43 12.59
N VAL A 64 11.26 10.92 13.82
CA VAL A 64 10.71 10.28 15.03
C VAL A 64 9.18 10.32 15.00
N GLY A 65 8.59 11.45 14.59
CA GLY A 65 7.15 11.57 14.43
C GLY A 65 6.57 10.59 13.39
N ALA A 66 7.25 10.43 12.27
CA ALA A 66 6.86 9.46 11.24
C ALA A 66 6.90 8.01 11.75
N LEU A 67 7.97 7.62 12.45
CA LEU A 67 8.11 6.28 13.01
C LEU A 67 7.07 6.02 14.13
N ALA A 68 6.83 7.00 15.01
CA ALA A 68 5.82 6.89 16.05
C ALA A 68 4.41 6.71 15.45
N SER A 69 4.09 7.44 14.38
CA SER A 69 2.79 7.33 13.70
C SER A 69 2.54 5.94 13.09
N ILE A 70 3.59 5.25 12.60
CA ILE A 70 3.48 3.87 12.12
C ILE A 70 3.15 2.92 13.26
N GLN A 71 3.81 3.07 14.40
CA GLN A 71 3.60 2.21 15.57
C GLN A 71 2.22 2.41 16.22
N THR A 72 1.63 3.60 16.07
CA THR A 72 0.25 3.89 16.50
C THR A 72 -0.80 3.57 15.44
N PHE A 73 -0.41 2.98 14.28
CA PHE A 73 -1.28 2.68 13.14
C PHE A 73 -2.02 3.90 12.57
N ASN A 74 -1.45 5.10 12.75
CA ASN A 74 -2.01 6.34 12.22
C ASN A 74 -1.33 6.70 10.89
N PHE A 75 -1.78 6.06 9.81
CA PHE A 75 -1.18 6.17 8.49
C PHE A 75 -1.36 7.55 7.84
N ASP A 76 -2.45 8.25 8.14
CA ASP A 76 -2.68 9.61 7.63
C ASP A 76 -1.66 10.60 8.23
N SER A 77 -1.39 10.48 9.52
CA SER A 77 -0.36 11.28 10.18
C SER A 77 1.03 10.97 9.64
N PHE A 78 1.32 9.70 9.36
CA PHE A 78 2.57 9.28 8.74
C PHE A 78 2.77 9.90 7.35
N GLU A 79 1.75 9.88 6.49
CA GLU A 79 1.79 10.50 5.17
C GLU A 79 2.06 12.00 5.26
N ASN A 80 1.42 12.69 6.21
CA ASN A 80 1.66 14.11 6.46
C ASN A 80 3.10 14.40 6.91
N TYR A 81 3.68 13.59 7.83
CA TYR A 81 5.07 13.73 8.24
C TYR A 81 6.05 13.47 7.09
N PHE A 82 5.78 12.44 6.29
CA PHE A 82 6.62 12.12 5.14
C PHE A 82 6.60 13.23 4.09
N ASN A 83 5.43 13.82 3.80
CA ASN A 83 5.31 14.96 2.89
C ASN A 83 6.10 16.18 3.39
N GLN A 84 6.15 16.39 4.72
CA GLN A 84 6.98 17.44 5.32
C GLN A 84 8.48 17.11 5.26
N LEU A 85 8.87 15.83 5.25
CA LEU A 85 10.27 15.38 5.13
C LEU A 85 10.81 15.43 3.70
N LYS A 86 9.95 15.34 2.68
CA LYS A 86 10.37 15.37 1.26
C LYS A 86 11.31 16.54 0.92
N PRO A 87 11.03 17.81 1.27
CA PRO A 87 11.92 18.92 0.98
C PRO A 87 13.32 18.78 1.61
N TYR A 88 13.43 18.10 2.75
CA TYR A 88 14.71 17.86 3.42
C TYR A 88 15.53 16.80 2.71
N TYR A 89 14.90 15.66 2.34
CA TYR A 89 15.57 14.52 1.72
C TYR A 89 16.05 14.78 0.29
N PHE A 90 15.32 15.64 -0.44
CA PHE A 90 15.62 15.97 -1.83
C PHE A 90 16.25 17.37 -1.97
N SER A 91 16.76 17.94 -0.86
CA SER A 91 17.54 19.17 -0.90
C SER A 91 18.91 18.92 -1.54
N ASN A 92 19.46 19.98 -2.19
CA ASN A 92 20.80 19.93 -2.78
C ASN A 92 21.93 19.89 -1.74
N ASN A 93 21.63 20.08 -0.46
CA ASN A 93 22.62 20.05 0.62
C ASN A 93 22.85 18.62 1.11
N HIS A 94 24.03 18.06 0.88
CA HIS A 94 24.40 16.70 1.32
C HIS A 94 24.16 16.46 2.81
N LYS A 95 24.46 17.43 3.68
CA LYS A 95 24.22 17.32 5.14
C LYS A 95 22.74 17.10 5.51
N LEU A 96 21.81 17.64 4.72
CA LEU A 96 20.37 17.48 4.94
C LEU A 96 19.81 16.26 4.22
N SER A 97 20.34 15.90 3.05
CA SER A 97 19.82 14.80 2.23
C SER A 97 20.25 13.43 2.74
N GLU A 98 21.34 13.31 3.49
CA GLU A 98 21.83 12.07 4.07
C GLU A 98 21.15 11.80 5.42
N SER A 99 20.56 10.63 5.56
CA SER A 99 20.03 10.08 6.82
C SER A 99 20.00 8.56 6.73
N ASP A 100 20.44 7.89 7.76
CA ASP A 100 20.37 6.43 7.88
C ASP A 100 18.93 5.90 7.82
N LYS A 101 17.95 6.75 8.18
CA LYS A 101 16.52 6.42 8.19
C LYS A 101 15.81 6.74 6.87
N LYS A 102 16.49 7.41 5.92
CA LYS A 102 15.89 7.86 4.67
C LYS A 102 15.31 6.71 3.86
N SER A 103 16.12 5.71 3.52
CA SER A 103 15.69 4.54 2.75
C SER A 103 14.57 3.77 3.45
N LYS A 104 14.65 3.65 4.77
CA LYS A 104 13.64 2.99 5.60
C LYS A 104 12.29 3.72 5.54
N LEU A 105 12.27 5.04 5.74
CA LEU A 105 11.03 5.83 5.71
C LEU A 105 10.42 5.90 4.30
N ILE A 106 11.24 5.97 3.27
CA ILE A 106 10.75 5.91 1.88
C ILE A 106 10.10 4.54 1.61
N SER A 107 10.74 3.45 2.03
CA SER A 107 10.20 2.09 1.88
C SER A 107 8.86 1.92 2.61
N LEU A 108 8.76 2.40 3.84
CA LEU A 108 7.52 2.39 4.63
C LEU A 108 6.42 3.24 3.98
N TYR A 109 6.77 4.37 3.38
CA TYR A 109 5.81 5.20 2.66
C TYR A 109 5.28 4.50 1.39
N LEU A 110 6.15 3.84 0.64
CA LEU A 110 5.75 3.04 -0.51
C LEU A 110 4.83 1.88 -0.10
N LEU A 111 5.14 1.19 1.03
CA LEU A 111 4.26 0.14 1.58
C LEU A 111 2.90 0.69 2.03
N ASN A 112 2.88 1.88 2.61
CA ASN A 112 1.62 2.54 2.98
C ASN A 112 0.74 2.80 1.75
N LEU A 113 1.32 3.28 0.65
CA LEU A 113 0.57 3.49 -0.61
C LEU A 113 0.04 2.18 -1.19
N LEU A 114 0.81 1.09 -1.12
CA LEU A 114 0.35 -0.24 -1.55
C LEU A 114 -0.77 -0.77 -0.64
N SER A 115 -0.68 -0.57 0.68
CA SER A 115 -1.71 -1.00 1.62
C SER A 115 -3.05 -0.29 1.40
N GLN A 116 -3.02 0.95 0.92
CA GLN A 116 -4.19 1.74 0.52
C GLN A 116 -4.70 1.43 -0.89
N ASN A 117 -4.04 0.51 -1.61
CA ASN A 117 -4.30 0.19 -3.02
C ASN A 117 -4.22 1.42 -3.95
N ASN A 118 -3.36 2.39 -3.61
CA ASN A 118 -3.18 3.62 -4.39
C ASN A 118 -2.01 3.49 -5.36
N THR A 119 -2.16 2.63 -6.36
CA THR A 119 -1.13 2.31 -7.36
C THR A 119 -0.69 3.52 -8.18
N THR A 120 -1.61 4.43 -8.49
CA THR A 120 -1.32 5.65 -9.26
C THR A 120 -0.34 6.57 -8.53
N LYS A 121 -0.57 6.82 -7.23
CA LYS A 121 0.37 7.59 -6.41
C LYS A 121 1.69 6.85 -6.24
N PHE A 122 1.65 5.53 -6.03
CA PHE A 122 2.84 4.71 -5.90
C PHE A 122 3.78 4.86 -7.10
N HIS A 123 3.27 4.68 -8.31
CA HIS A 123 4.09 4.83 -9.53
C HIS A 123 4.57 6.26 -9.77
N SER A 124 3.76 7.27 -9.44
CA SER A 124 4.17 8.68 -9.51
C SER A 124 5.32 8.99 -8.55
N GLU A 125 5.24 8.48 -7.32
CA GLU A 125 6.31 8.63 -6.32
C GLU A 125 7.56 7.84 -6.71
N LEU A 126 7.40 6.62 -7.23
CA LEU A 126 8.51 5.82 -7.71
C LEU A 126 9.27 6.52 -8.84
N GLN A 127 8.56 7.12 -9.80
CA GLN A 127 9.16 7.90 -10.88
C GLN A 127 9.87 9.16 -10.35
N TYR A 128 9.33 9.79 -9.31
CA TYR A 128 9.98 10.91 -8.65
C TYR A 128 11.28 10.48 -7.95
N LEU A 129 11.25 9.35 -7.26
CA LEU A 129 12.42 8.79 -6.56
C LEU A 129 13.53 8.39 -7.53
N ASP A 130 13.19 7.79 -8.66
CA ASP A 130 14.15 7.36 -9.69
C ASP A 130 14.97 8.53 -10.26
N LYS A 131 14.37 9.73 -10.31
CA LYS A 131 15.10 10.95 -10.73
C LYS A 131 16.12 11.44 -9.70
N HIS A 132 15.92 11.13 -8.41
CA HIS A 132 16.72 11.69 -7.31
C HIS A 132 17.68 10.67 -6.69
N ILE A 133 17.36 9.39 -6.77
CA ILE A 133 18.16 8.30 -6.18
C ILE A 133 18.59 7.39 -7.32
N LYS A 134 19.91 7.26 -7.51
CA LYS A 134 20.45 6.31 -8.49
C LYS A 134 20.33 4.89 -7.92
N ASN A 135 19.91 3.95 -8.77
CA ASN A 135 19.86 2.52 -8.45
C ASN A 135 18.94 2.20 -7.25
N LEU A 136 17.65 2.53 -7.34
CA LEU A 136 16.64 2.21 -6.32
C LEU A 136 16.57 0.71 -5.98
N GLU A 137 16.86 -0.16 -6.95
CA GLU A 137 16.78 -1.61 -6.79
C GLU A 137 17.99 -2.20 -6.04
N ASP A 138 19.12 -1.49 -5.96
CA ASP A 138 20.32 -1.95 -5.26
C ASP A 138 20.18 -1.81 -3.74
N ASP A 139 19.34 -0.90 -3.26
CA ASP A 139 19.04 -0.74 -1.84
C ASP A 139 18.03 -1.82 -1.40
N SER A 140 18.46 -2.67 -0.48
CA SER A 140 17.65 -3.80 0.02
C SER A 140 16.29 -3.37 0.58
N LEU A 141 16.22 -2.18 1.20
CA LEU A 141 15.01 -1.64 1.80
C LEU A 141 14.02 -1.13 0.74
N LEU A 142 14.51 -0.44 -0.29
CA LEU A 142 13.69 0.08 -1.37
C LEU A 142 13.29 -1.00 -2.37
N SER A 143 14.14 -2.00 -2.57
CA SER A 143 13.87 -3.16 -3.42
C SER A 143 12.63 -3.97 -2.98
N TYR A 144 12.34 -3.99 -1.67
CA TYR A 144 11.22 -4.76 -1.11
C TYR A 144 9.84 -4.29 -1.63
N PRO A 145 9.41 -3.02 -1.45
CA PRO A 145 8.13 -2.55 -1.98
C PRO A 145 8.07 -2.55 -3.52
N ILE A 146 9.19 -2.33 -4.21
CA ILE A 146 9.25 -2.34 -5.67
C ILE A 146 9.01 -3.75 -6.22
N LYS A 147 9.64 -4.79 -5.63
CA LYS A 147 9.41 -6.18 -6.00
C LYS A 147 7.98 -6.63 -5.69
N LEU A 148 7.44 -6.19 -4.55
CA LEU A 148 6.08 -6.50 -4.16
C LEU A 148 5.07 -5.94 -5.18
N ASP A 149 5.20 -4.66 -5.54
CA ASP A 149 4.36 -4.03 -6.56
C ASP A 149 4.47 -4.76 -7.92
N ARG A 150 5.70 -5.04 -8.37
CA ARG A 150 5.93 -5.77 -9.62
C ARG A 150 5.18 -7.11 -9.65
N TRP A 151 5.28 -7.91 -8.59
CA TRP A 151 4.62 -9.22 -8.55
C TRP A 151 3.10 -9.11 -8.41
N LEU A 152 2.59 -8.08 -7.76
CA LEU A 152 1.15 -7.79 -7.72
C LEU A 152 0.63 -7.41 -9.11
N MET A 153 1.35 -6.56 -9.84
CA MET A 153 0.99 -6.15 -11.21
C MET A 153 1.11 -7.30 -12.22
N GLU A 154 2.06 -8.22 -12.02
CA GLU A 154 2.19 -9.45 -12.81
C GLU A 154 1.13 -10.52 -12.47
N GLY A 155 0.34 -10.32 -11.41
CA GLY A 155 -0.60 -11.33 -10.90
C GLY A 155 0.06 -12.54 -10.24
N SER A 156 1.37 -12.45 -9.92
CA SER A 156 2.14 -13.51 -9.27
C SER A 156 1.97 -13.48 -7.75
N TYR A 157 0.73 -13.68 -7.28
CA TYR A 157 0.35 -13.54 -5.87
C TYR A 157 1.12 -14.47 -4.93
N GLN A 158 1.52 -15.66 -5.40
CA GLN A 158 2.31 -16.58 -4.58
C GLN A 158 3.69 -16.00 -4.25
N LYS A 159 4.40 -15.42 -5.23
CA LYS A 159 5.70 -14.78 -5.00
C LYS A 159 5.57 -13.56 -4.09
N ALA A 160 4.51 -12.76 -4.25
CA ALA A 160 4.20 -11.66 -3.38
C ALA A 160 3.96 -12.13 -1.94
N TRP A 161 3.22 -13.22 -1.77
CA TRP A 161 2.95 -13.83 -0.46
C TRP A 161 4.21 -14.34 0.22
N ASP A 162 5.07 -15.06 -0.51
CA ASP A 162 6.35 -15.57 0.00
C ASP A 162 7.28 -14.42 0.39
N LEU A 163 7.28 -13.33 -0.35
CA LEU A 163 8.02 -12.11 0.00
C LEU A 163 7.52 -11.49 1.30
N LEU A 164 6.20 -11.39 1.48
CA LEU A 164 5.59 -10.87 2.71
C LEU A 164 5.92 -11.74 3.93
N GLN A 165 6.02 -13.04 3.76
CA GLN A 165 6.44 -13.95 4.85
C GLN A 165 7.93 -13.83 5.19
N SER A 166 8.79 -13.66 4.19
CA SER A 166 10.24 -13.55 4.37
C SER A 166 10.70 -12.14 4.75
N GLY A 167 10.01 -11.12 4.27
CA GLY A 167 10.39 -9.72 4.45
C GLY A 167 10.14 -9.18 5.87
N SER A 168 9.15 -9.71 6.57
CA SER A 168 8.84 -9.32 7.95
C SER A 168 9.96 -9.67 8.96
N GLN A 169 10.84 -10.59 8.60
CA GLN A 169 11.94 -11.01 9.48
C GLN A 169 13.06 -9.97 9.66
N ASN A 170 13.13 -8.95 8.79
CA ASN A 170 14.23 -8.00 8.76
C ASN A 170 13.96 -6.68 9.49
N ILE A 171 12.71 -6.25 9.58
CA ILE A 171 12.35 -4.94 10.14
C ILE A 171 10.99 -5.03 10.83
N SER A 172 10.95 -4.77 12.13
CA SER A 172 9.72 -4.85 12.94
C SER A 172 8.61 -3.90 12.49
N GLU A 173 8.96 -2.76 11.90
CA GLU A 173 7.96 -1.80 11.42
C GLU A 173 7.25 -2.24 10.12
N PHE A 174 7.84 -3.18 9.37
CA PHE A 174 7.16 -3.78 8.21
C PHE A 174 6.02 -4.70 8.63
N ASP A 175 6.10 -5.28 9.84
CA ASP A 175 5.04 -6.15 10.37
C ASP A 175 3.70 -5.43 10.47
N SER A 176 3.72 -4.12 10.80
CA SER A 176 2.51 -3.29 10.86
C SER A 176 1.74 -3.23 9.53
N PHE A 177 2.44 -3.31 8.41
CA PHE A 177 1.84 -3.32 7.07
C PHE A 177 1.56 -4.73 6.53
N THR A 178 2.27 -5.74 7.05
CA THR A 178 2.20 -7.11 6.50
C THR A 178 0.80 -7.69 6.57
N ASP A 179 0.08 -7.51 7.68
CA ASP A 179 -1.26 -8.05 7.83
C ASP A 179 -2.29 -7.31 6.97
N ILE A 180 -2.13 -5.99 6.81
CA ILE A 180 -2.98 -5.17 5.93
C ILE A 180 -2.74 -5.57 4.46
N LEU A 181 -1.48 -5.73 4.06
CA LEU A 181 -1.11 -6.16 2.71
C LEU A 181 -1.59 -7.58 2.40
N LYS A 182 -1.49 -8.52 3.36
CA LYS A 182 -2.05 -9.88 3.21
C LYS A 182 -3.56 -9.84 2.99
N SER A 183 -4.27 -8.98 3.73
CA SER A 183 -5.71 -8.78 3.55
C SER A 183 -6.01 -8.20 2.17
N ALA A 184 -5.30 -7.16 1.74
CA ALA A 184 -5.46 -6.54 0.43
C ALA A 184 -5.21 -7.53 -0.73
N ILE A 185 -4.18 -8.37 -0.62
CA ILE A 185 -3.87 -9.40 -1.62
C ILE A 185 -5.01 -10.44 -1.68
N ARG A 186 -5.53 -10.89 -0.54
CA ARG A 186 -6.67 -11.80 -0.52
C ARG A 186 -7.91 -11.19 -1.15
N ASP A 187 -8.15 -9.91 -0.90
CA ASP A 187 -9.27 -9.18 -1.50
C ASP A 187 -9.13 -9.07 -3.03
N GLU A 188 -7.91 -8.86 -3.52
CA GLU A 188 -7.64 -8.79 -4.95
C GLU A 188 -7.78 -10.16 -5.62
N ILE A 189 -7.23 -11.22 -5.01
CA ILE A 189 -7.40 -12.60 -5.48
C ILE A 189 -8.89 -12.96 -5.51
N ALA A 190 -9.64 -12.59 -4.47
CA ALA A 190 -11.07 -12.88 -4.39
C ALA A 190 -11.86 -12.19 -5.50
N LYS A 191 -11.60 -10.91 -5.79
CA LYS A 191 -12.23 -10.19 -6.91
C LYS A 191 -11.94 -10.86 -8.24
N ASN A 192 -10.68 -11.24 -8.47
CA ASN A 192 -10.29 -11.91 -9.73
C ASN A 192 -10.91 -13.30 -9.84
N THR A 193 -11.08 -14.01 -8.73
CA THR A 193 -11.72 -15.31 -8.67
C THR A 193 -13.23 -15.19 -8.96
N GLU A 194 -13.91 -14.20 -8.41
CA GLU A 194 -15.32 -13.90 -8.67
C GLU A 194 -15.59 -13.62 -10.16
N LEU A 195 -14.65 -12.96 -10.83
CA LEU A 195 -14.78 -12.64 -12.26
C LEU A 195 -14.45 -13.80 -13.19
N SER A 196 -13.57 -14.72 -12.73
CA SER A 196 -13.01 -15.77 -13.59
C SER A 196 -13.73 -17.12 -13.49
N TYR A 197 -14.43 -17.36 -12.38
CA TYR A 197 -15.03 -18.67 -12.10
C TYR A 197 -16.51 -18.52 -11.68
N ASP A 198 -17.34 -19.47 -12.11
CA ASP A 198 -18.74 -19.56 -11.68
C ASP A 198 -18.85 -20.27 -10.33
N PHE A 199 -18.01 -21.29 -10.11
CA PHE A 199 -17.93 -22.00 -8.83
C PHE A 199 -16.52 -22.60 -8.63
N LEU A 200 -16.11 -22.77 -7.37
CA LEU A 200 -14.88 -23.47 -6.99
C LEU A 200 -15.10 -24.34 -5.75
N PRO A 201 -14.40 -25.49 -5.65
CA PRO A 201 -14.32 -26.27 -4.42
C PRO A 201 -13.67 -25.46 -3.30
N LEU A 202 -14.15 -25.62 -2.06
CA LEU A 202 -13.62 -24.91 -0.88
C LEU A 202 -12.10 -25.16 -0.67
N SER A 203 -11.64 -26.38 -0.99
CA SER A 203 -10.21 -26.73 -0.92
C SER A 203 -9.33 -25.89 -1.88
N ASN A 204 -9.85 -25.58 -3.06
CA ASN A 204 -9.12 -24.76 -4.03
C ASN A 204 -9.08 -23.30 -3.61
N ILE A 205 -10.18 -22.77 -3.08
CA ILE A 205 -10.26 -21.40 -2.55
C ILE A 205 -9.32 -21.24 -1.36
N LYS A 206 -9.24 -22.24 -0.47
CA LYS A 206 -8.28 -22.27 0.63
C LYS A 206 -6.84 -22.12 0.14
N ALA A 207 -6.47 -22.87 -0.91
CA ALA A 207 -5.14 -22.80 -1.50
C ALA A 207 -4.88 -21.45 -2.19
N LEU A 208 -5.86 -20.90 -2.94
CA LEU A 208 -5.74 -19.64 -3.65
C LEU A 208 -5.61 -18.44 -2.70
N LEU A 209 -6.35 -18.44 -1.59
CA LEU A 209 -6.35 -17.36 -0.60
C LEU A 209 -5.28 -17.53 0.49
N PHE A 210 -4.43 -18.56 0.38
CA PHE A 210 -3.36 -18.86 1.36
C PHE A 210 -3.87 -19.01 2.80
N PHE A 211 -5.03 -19.63 3.00
CA PHE A 211 -5.52 -19.96 4.33
C PHE A 211 -4.97 -21.30 4.81
N ASN A 212 -4.68 -21.38 6.11
CA ASN A 212 -4.24 -22.63 6.74
C ASN A 212 -5.44 -23.52 7.10
N ASN A 213 -6.57 -22.92 7.48
CA ASN A 213 -7.76 -23.62 7.99
C ASN A 213 -8.97 -23.43 7.08
N GLU A 214 -9.77 -24.49 6.89
CA GLU A 214 -11.02 -24.41 6.14
C GLU A 214 -12.05 -23.50 6.80
N LYS A 215 -12.07 -23.45 8.14
CA LYS A 215 -12.96 -22.56 8.90
C LYS A 215 -12.71 -21.06 8.64
N GLU A 216 -11.47 -20.68 8.39
CA GLU A 216 -11.11 -19.30 8.02
C GLU A 216 -11.60 -18.97 6.60
N THR A 217 -11.49 -19.96 5.70
CA THR A 217 -12.01 -19.82 4.33
C THR A 217 -13.54 -19.69 4.32
N GLU A 218 -14.24 -20.48 5.15
CA GLU A 218 -15.70 -20.39 5.29
C GLU A 218 -16.13 -19.01 5.85
N LYS A 219 -15.44 -18.50 6.88
CA LYS A 219 -15.70 -17.15 7.42
C LYS A 219 -15.52 -16.08 6.35
N PHE A 220 -14.42 -16.13 5.62
CA PHE A 220 -14.14 -15.18 4.55
C PHE A 220 -15.19 -15.25 3.43
N ALA A 221 -15.64 -16.47 3.06
CA ALA A 221 -16.69 -16.66 2.08
C ALA A 221 -18.04 -16.08 2.57
N LEU A 222 -18.36 -16.25 3.85
CA LEU A 222 -19.56 -15.66 4.45
C LEU A 222 -19.50 -14.12 4.52
N GLU A 223 -18.35 -13.54 4.85
CA GLU A 223 -18.16 -12.09 4.86
C GLU A 223 -18.37 -11.47 3.47
N ARG A 224 -18.06 -12.22 2.41
CA ARG A 224 -18.27 -11.80 1.01
C ARG A 224 -19.63 -12.24 0.43
N ASN A 225 -20.49 -12.84 1.25
CA ASN A 225 -21.80 -13.35 0.81
C ASN A 225 -21.72 -14.41 -0.30
N TRP A 226 -20.67 -15.23 -0.30
CA TRP A 226 -20.57 -16.35 -1.24
C TRP A 226 -21.40 -17.53 -0.77
N PRO A 227 -22.38 -18.02 -1.54
CA PRO A 227 -23.16 -19.19 -1.18
C PRO A 227 -22.29 -20.45 -1.23
N ILE A 228 -22.33 -21.22 -0.13
CA ILE A 228 -21.60 -22.49 0.00
C ILE A 228 -22.62 -23.62 -0.08
N VAL A 229 -22.52 -24.46 -1.10
CA VAL A 229 -23.38 -25.66 -1.28
C VAL A 229 -22.47 -26.86 -1.56
N ASN A 230 -22.61 -27.93 -0.79
CA ASN A 230 -21.87 -29.18 -0.96
C ASN A 230 -20.34 -29.00 -1.07
N SER A 231 -19.75 -28.21 -0.17
CA SER A 231 -18.31 -27.85 -0.16
C SER A 231 -17.84 -27.14 -1.45
N LYS A 232 -18.74 -26.56 -2.21
CA LYS A 232 -18.47 -25.69 -3.35
C LYS A 232 -18.96 -24.29 -3.05
N VAL A 233 -18.18 -23.32 -3.41
CA VAL A 233 -18.53 -21.91 -3.34
C VAL A 233 -18.94 -21.45 -4.72
N TYR A 234 -20.07 -20.77 -4.82
CA TYR A 234 -20.60 -20.23 -6.06
C TYR A 234 -20.38 -18.71 -6.04
N PHE A 235 -19.96 -18.17 -7.17
CA PHE A 235 -19.76 -16.74 -7.36
C PHE A 235 -20.95 -16.17 -8.14
N ASN A 236 -21.67 -15.25 -7.53
CA ASN A 236 -22.88 -14.68 -8.12
C ASN A 236 -22.48 -13.55 -9.08
N ASN A 237 -22.15 -13.89 -10.31
CA ASN A 237 -21.81 -12.89 -11.34
C ASN A 237 -23.04 -12.09 -11.85
N GLN A 238 -24.25 -12.34 -11.33
CA GLN A 238 -25.49 -11.72 -11.85
C GLN A 238 -25.85 -10.36 -11.24
N SER A 239 -25.04 -9.73 -10.41
CA SER A 239 -25.44 -8.48 -9.74
C SER A 239 -24.72 -7.19 -10.21
N LYS A 240 -23.93 -7.22 -11.27
CA LYS A 240 -23.22 -6.02 -11.74
C LYS A 240 -23.54 -5.54 -13.17
N GLU A 241 -24.45 -6.20 -13.89
CA GLU A 241 -24.95 -5.73 -15.18
C GLU A 241 -26.47 -5.57 -15.23
N LYS A 242 -27.08 -5.10 -14.13
CA LYS A 242 -28.53 -4.78 -14.10
C LYS A 242 -28.80 -3.30 -13.95
N ASP A 243 -28.01 -2.46 -14.55
CA ASP A 243 -28.35 -1.05 -14.64
C ASP A 243 -28.17 -0.50 -16.08
N ASP A 244 -28.58 -1.19 -17.09
CA ASP A 244 -28.92 -0.62 -18.40
C ASP A 244 -29.27 -1.77 -19.37
N TYR A 245 -30.47 -2.20 -19.37
CA TYR A 245 -31.23 -2.90 -20.40
C TYR A 245 -32.20 -3.90 -19.76
N GLU A 246 -33.33 -3.40 -19.30
CA GLU A 246 -34.57 -4.15 -19.33
C GLU A 246 -34.88 -4.40 -20.82
N ASP A 247 -34.66 -5.63 -21.24
CA ASP A 247 -35.60 -6.41 -22.06
C ASP A 247 -34.92 -7.73 -22.49
N GLU A 248 -35.77 -8.80 -22.42
CA GLU A 248 -35.59 -10.13 -23.00
C GLU A 248 -35.03 -11.20 -22.07
N MET A 249 -35.97 -11.85 -21.39
CA MET A 249 -35.85 -13.24 -20.93
C MET A 249 -35.44 -14.13 -22.09
N MET A 250 -34.24 -14.70 -22.04
CA MET A 250 -33.91 -15.89 -22.83
C MET A 250 -33.03 -16.85 -21.99
N HIS A 251 -33.37 -18.12 -22.06
CA HIS A 251 -32.81 -19.25 -21.34
C HIS A 251 -31.30 -19.43 -21.50
N GLU A 252 -30.59 -19.75 -20.41
CA GLU A 252 -29.13 -19.90 -20.34
C GLU A 252 -28.54 -21.02 -21.25
N GLU A 253 -29.34 -21.90 -21.83
CA GLU A 253 -28.89 -22.89 -22.82
C GLU A 253 -28.66 -22.31 -24.23
N ASP A 254 -29.27 -21.18 -24.54
CA ASP A 254 -29.21 -20.58 -25.89
C ASP A 254 -27.94 -19.70 -26.12
N GLN A 255 -27.22 -19.26 -25.09
CA GLN A 255 -26.08 -18.37 -25.31
C GLN A 255 -24.83 -19.07 -25.85
N LYS A 256 -24.60 -20.34 -25.52
CA LYS A 256 -23.43 -21.08 -26.05
C LYS A 256 -23.62 -21.51 -27.49
N THR A 257 -24.85 -21.82 -27.90
CA THR A 257 -25.20 -22.10 -29.30
C THR A 257 -25.15 -20.85 -30.18
N ASN A 258 -25.51 -19.70 -29.63
CA ASN A 258 -25.58 -18.44 -30.35
C ASN A 258 -24.22 -17.88 -30.83
N ILE A 259 -23.10 -18.21 -30.19
CA ILE A 259 -21.76 -17.77 -30.63
C ILE A 259 -21.32 -18.53 -31.87
N ILE A 260 -21.60 -19.84 -31.94
CA ILE A 260 -21.24 -20.69 -33.09
C ILE A 260 -22.14 -20.34 -34.27
N GLU A 261 -23.45 -20.14 -34.06
CA GLU A 261 -24.38 -19.67 -35.08
C GLU A 261 -23.98 -18.30 -35.64
N LYS A 262 -23.68 -17.32 -34.79
CA LYS A 262 -23.18 -16.01 -35.24
C LYS A 262 -21.88 -16.10 -36.02
N ALA A 263 -20.94 -16.95 -35.61
CA ALA A 263 -19.71 -17.17 -36.36
C ALA A 263 -19.96 -17.82 -37.71
N MET A 264 -20.93 -18.74 -37.82
CA MET A 264 -21.36 -19.34 -39.09
C MET A 264 -22.07 -18.34 -39.99
N ASP A 265 -22.96 -17.49 -39.45
CA ASP A 265 -23.65 -16.45 -40.21
C ASP A 265 -22.66 -15.41 -40.74
N TYR A 266 -21.63 -15.06 -39.97
CA TYR A 266 -20.55 -14.21 -40.47
C TYR A 266 -19.77 -14.89 -41.62
N ALA A 267 -19.46 -16.15 -41.50
CA ALA A 267 -18.76 -16.90 -42.55
C ALA A 267 -19.59 -16.96 -43.82
N ILE A 268 -20.89 -17.28 -43.73
CA ILE A 268 -21.84 -17.30 -44.86
C ILE A 268 -22.00 -15.90 -45.48
N SER A 269 -22.04 -14.86 -44.66
CA SER A 269 -22.13 -13.47 -45.14
C SER A 269 -20.89 -13.06 -45.93
N ILE A 270 -19.71 -13.50 -45.54
CA ILE A 270 -18.45 -13.24 -46.26
C ILE A 270 -18.39 -14.00 -47.56
N GLU A 271 -18.83 -15.28 -47.61
CA GLU A 271 -18.91 -16.07 -48.86
C GLU A 271 -19.87 -15.49 -49.87
N ASN A 272 -20.97 -14.85 -49.47
CA ASN A 272 -21.94 -14.21 -50.35
C ASN A 272 -21.50 -12.86 -50.92
N ILE A 273 -20.34 -12.31 -50.50
CA ILE A 273 -19.78 -11.03 -50.99
C ILE A 273 -18.78 -11.29 -52.14
N VAL A 274 -18.40 -12.52 -52.40
CA VAL A 274 -17.57 -12.93 -53.53
C VAL A 274 -18.47 -13.43 -54.68
#